data_941fc9b2bde793a3dd25a122e7897879
#
_entry.id   941fc9b2bde793a3dd25a122e7897879
#
_cell.length_a   1.000
_cell.length_b   1.000
_cell.length_c   1.000
_cell.angle_alpha   90.00
_cell.angle_beta   90.00
_cell.angle_gamma   90.00
#
_symmetry.space_group_name_H-M   'P 1'
#
loop_
_entity.id
_entity.type
_entity.pdbx_description
1 polymer ?
#
loop_
_entity_poly.entity_id
_entity_poly.type
_entity_poly.pdbx_seq_one_letter_code
_entity_poly.pdbx_strand_id
1 'polypeptide(L)'
;SVGMTYEETAQTMVKLGCKEAIYIDGGGSYTYASKSEGTDELTVKNSPSDGVERKVSSALMVYSDAKGSGEFDHATIAPDNEVYTPGSKVQFKATGADSAGGKANIPSGAKFVLKDSQMGTITEDGTFTAGEKTGTVEVQLKVGNEVVGTTTIEVQQPDSISFENEEVALGFEKESDLGLTVKYKNRQIHYSDDD
;
A
#
# COMPACT_ATOMS: atom_id res chain seq x y z
N SER A 1 5.22 -7.94 -16.39
CA SER A 1 5.15 -6.48 -16.23
C SER A 1 5.99 -5.81 -17.31
N VAL A 2 5.48 -4.74 -17.90
CA VAL A 2 6.23 -3.92 -18.84
C VAL A 2 6.98 -2.89 -17.99
N GLY A 3 8.32 -2.88 -18.08
CA GLY A 3 9.15 -1.87 -17.41
C GLY A 3 9.06 -0.51 -18.09
N MET A 4 9.78 0.48 -17.55
CA MET A 4 9.94 1.80 -18.15
C MET A 4 11.11 1.82 -19.12
N THR A 5 11.00 2.57 -20.19
CA THR A 5 12.10 2.90 -21.09
C THR A 5 13.12 3.82 -20.39
N TYR A 6 14.32 3.94 -20.92
CA TYR A 6 15.32 4.88 -20.38
C TYR A 6 14.80 6.32 -20.39
N GLU A 7 14.08 6.70 -21.44
CA GLU A 7 13.53 8.05 -21.56
C GLU A 7 12.42 8.33 -20.53
N GLU A 8 11.49 7.39 -20.36
CA GLU A 8 10.45 7.49 -19.32
C GLU A 8 11.04 7.55 -17.91
N THR A 9 12.09 6.75 -17.65
CA THR A 9 12.82 6.77 -16.38
C THR A 9 13.48 8.13 -16.17
N ALA A 10 14.18 8.67 -17.17
CA ALA A 10 14.81 9.98 -17.09
C ALA A 10 13.80 11.10 -16.84
N GLN A 11 12.68 11.10 -17.57
CA GLN A 11 11.59 12.07 -17.37
C GLN A 11 10.98 11.97 -15.96
N THR A 12 10.85 10.76 -15.43
CA THR A 12 10.36 10.54 -14.06
C THR A 12 11.33 11.13 -13.04
N MET A 13 12.64 10.91 -13.20
CA MET A 13 13.66 11.49 -12.31
C MET A 13 13.66 13.02 -12.35
N VAL A 14 13.48 13.62 -13.53
CA VAL A 14 13.33 15.08 -13.66
C VAL A 14 12.08 15.58 -12.91
N LYS A 15 10.94 14.90 -13.06
CA LYS A 15 9.71 15.25 -12.33
C LYS A 15 9.85 15.14 -10.82
N LEU A 16 10.68 14.21 -10.34
CA LEU A 16 11.02 14.04 -8.92
C LEU A 16 12.04 15.08 -8.42
N GLY A 17 12.51 15.97 -9.30
CA GLY A 17 13.46 17.03 -8.92
C GLY A 17 14.91 16.56 -8.81
N CYS A 18 15.26 15.39 -9.33
CA CYS A 18 16.65 14.91 -9.34
C CYS A 18 17.52 15.78 -10.25
N LYS A 19 18.67 16.20 -9.75
CA LYS A 19 19.67 16.93 -10.54
C LYS A 19 20.53 16.00 -11.37
N GLU A 20 20.82 14.83 -10.84
CA GLU A 20 21.60 13.77 -11.46
C GLU A 20 20.95 12.44 -11.15
N ALA A 21 21.02 11.49 -12.06
CA ALA A 21 20.53 10.14 -11.89
C ALA A 21 21.46 9.16 -12.60
N ILE A 22 21.60 7.97 -12.05
CA ILE A 22 22.32 6.87 -12.64
C ILE A 22 21.38 5.69 -12.84
N TYR A 23 21.46 5.05 -13.99
CA TYR A 23 20.77 3.82 -14.25
C TYR A 23 21.65 2.64 -13.84
N ILE A 24 21.08 1.75 -13.02
CA ILE A 24 21.72 0.49 -12.62
C ILE A 24 20.91 -0.67 -13.18
N ASP A 25 21.46 -1.89 -13.09
CA ASP A 25 20.78 -3.10 -13.56
C ASP A 25 19.38 -3.23 -12.94
N GLY A 26 18.45 -3.76 -13.74
CA GLY A 26 17.04 -3.89 -13.39
C GLY A 26 16.53 -5.33 -13.54
N GLY A 27 15.23 -5.48 -13.77
CA GLY A 27 14.59 -6.77 -13.96
C GLY A 27 14.71 -7.66 -12.71
N GLY A 28 15.03 -8.94 -12.93
CA GLY A 28 15.15 -9.92 -11.84
C GLY A 28 16.32 -9.70 -10.89
N SER A 29 17.31 -8.89 -11.29
CA SER A 29 18.47 -8.54 -10.44
C SER A 29 18.16 -7.40 -9.45
N TYR A 30 17.02 -6.71 -9.59
CA TYR A 30 16.68 -5.58 -8.76
C TYR A 30 15.81 -5.99 -7.57
N THR A 31 16.35 -5.84 -6.38
CA THR A 31 15.61 -5.96 -5.12
C THR A 31 15.76 -4.66 -4.32
N TYR A 32 14.64 -4.05 -3.97
CA TYR A 32 14.60 -2.89 -3.10
C TYR A 32 14.00 -3.28 -1.75
N ALA A 33 14.77 -3.11 -0.69
CA ALA A 33 14.32 -3.33 0.67
C ALA A 33 14.50 -2.08 1.50
N SER A 34 13.51 -1.76 2.32
CA SER A 34 13.58 -0.65 3.26
C SER A 34 12.83 -0.96 4.55
N LYS A 35 13.19 -0.25 5.62
CA LYS A 35 12.37 -0.18 6.82
C LYS A 35 11.20 0.77 6.56
N SER A 36 10.03 0.39 7.00
CA SER A 36 8.91 1.33 7.12
C SER A 36 9.02 2.07 8.44
N GLU A 37 8.54 3.31 8.48
CA GLU A 37 8.49 4.10 9.71
C GLU A 37 7.75 3.35 10.82
N GLY A 38 8.26 3.45 12.03
CA GLY A 38 7.74 2.75 13.18
C GLY A 38 8.04 1.25 13.22
N THR A 39 8.88 0.74 12.30
CA THR A 39 9.28 -0.68 12.29
C THR A 39 10.81 -0.84 12.33
N ASP A 40 11.26 -1.98 12.87
CA ASP A 40 12.68 -2.35 12.90
C ASP A 40 13.04 -3.33 11.79
N GLU A 41 12.06 -3.84 11.05
CA GLU A 41 12.24 -4.86 10.02
C GLU A 41 12.51 -4.25 8.65
N LEU A 42 13.51 -4.81 7.97
CA LEU A 42 13.78 -4.57 6.57
C LEU A 42 12.86 -5.48 5.74
N THR A 43 12.01 -4.87 4.92
CA THR A 43 11.10 -5.62 4.05
C THR A 43 11.34 -5.27 2.59
N VAL A 44 11.22 -6.26 1.71
CA VAL A 44 11.27 -6.06 0.26
C VAL A 44 10.03 -5.30 -0.17
N LYS A 45 10.23 -4.22 -0.93
CA LYS A 45 9.16 -3.28 -1.34
C LYS A 45 8.79 -3.39 -2.81
N ASN A 46 9.61 -4.04 -3.63
CA ASN A 46 9.29 -4.31 -5.02
C ASN A 46 8.95 -5.78 -5.25
N SER A 47 8.33 -6.08 -6.39
CA SER A 47 8.13 -7.44 -6.88
C SER A 47 9.20 -7.74 -7.92
N PRO A 48 10.22 -8.56 -7.60
CA PRO A 48 11.23 -8.95 -8.58
C PRO A 48 10.57 -9.64 -9.78
N SER A 49 11.02 -9.33 -11.00
CA SER A 49 10.40 -9.86 -12.24
C SER A 49 10.48 -11.37 -12.38
N ASP A 50 11.41 -12.02 -11.67
CA ASP A 50 11.54 -13.49 -11.63
C ASP A 50 10.61 -14.16 -10.61
N GLY A 51 9.81 -13.37 -9.87
CA GLY A 51 8.98 -13.86 -8.78
C GLY A 51 9.72 -14.22 -7.49
N VAL A 52 11.06 -14.21 -7.52
CA VAL A 52 11.93 -14.49 -6.38
C VAL A 52 13.15 -13.56 -6.40
N GLU A 53 13.71 -13.32 -5.22
CA GLU A 53 14.93 -12.53 -5.09
C GLU A 53 16.15 -13.32 -5.61
N ARG A 54 16.98 -12.68 -6.42
CA ARG A 54 18.27 -13.24 -6.84
C ARG A 54 19.34 -13.02 -5.78
N LYS A 55 20.25 -13.97 -5.65
CA LYS A 55 21.49 -13.77 -4.89
C LYS A 55 22.37 -12.81 -5.67
N VAL A 56 22.71 -11.68 -5.07
CA VAL A 56 23.59 -10.65 -5.63
C VAL A 56 24.85 -10.53 -4.80
N SER A 57 25.96 -10.17 -5.44
CA SER A 57 27.28 -10.04 -4.79
C SER A 57 27.50 -8.67 -4.15
N SER A 58 26.67 -7.68 -4.47
CA SER A 58 26.81 -6.30 -4.00
C SER A 58 25.45 -5.65 -3.81
N ALA A 59 25.40 -4.67 -2.90
CA ALA A 59 24.22 -3.85 -2.66
C ALA A 59 24.64 -2.41 -2.37
N LEU A 60 23.79 -1.46 -2.78
CA LEU A 60 23.88 -0.09 -2.33
C LEU A 60 23.02 0.03 -1.06
N MET A 61 23.64 0.50 0.03
CA MET A 61 22.96 0.66 1.30
C MET A 61 22.93 2.13 1.72
N VAL A 62 21.77 2.58 2.18
CA VAL A 62 21.58 3.92 2.77
C VAL A 62 21.33 3.72 4.26
N TYR A 63 22.16 4.38 5.07
CA TYR A 63 22.04 4.35 6.53
C TYR A 63 21.64 5.71 7.04
N SER A 64 20.81 5.72 8.08
CA SER A 64 20.57 6.89 8.91
C SER A 64 21.24 6.66 10.26
N ASP A 65 21.99 7.65 10.76
CA ASP A 65 22.55 7.68 12.11
C ASP A 65 21.66 8.50 13.08
N ALA A 66 20.51 8.98 12.60
CA ALA A 66 19.53 9.65 13.43
C ALA A 66 19.09 8.73 14.56
N LYS A 67 19.29 9.22 15.79
CA LYS A 67 18.85 8.50 16.99
C LYS A 67 17.40 8.84 17.26
N GLY A 68 16.53 7.82 17.22
CA GLY A 68 15.16 7.98 17.64
C GLY A 68 15.06 8.26 19.15
N SER A 69 14.11 9.10 19.51
CA SER A 69 13.80 9.37 20.93
C SER A 69 12.93 8.28 21.55
N GLY A 70 12.22 7.49 20.72
CA GLY A 70 11.15 6.60 21.12
C GLY A 70 9.87 7.32 21.59
N GLU A 71 9.88 8.66 21.59
CA GLU A 71 8.70 9.48 21.87
C GLU A 71 7.84 9.57 20.60
N PHE A 72 6.54 9.40 20.75
CA PHE A 72 5.61 9.44 19.63
C PHE A 72 5.57 10.82 18.99
N ASP A 73 5.73 10.86 17.67
CA ASP A 73 5.65 12.06 16.84
C ASP A 73 4.45 11.96 15.87
N HIS A 74 4.36 10.86 15.13
CA HIS A 74 3.30 10.64 14.15
C HIS A 74 2.97 9.17 13.98
N ALA A 75 1.92 8.88 13.19
CA ALA A 75 1.55 7.52 12.81
C ALA A 75 1.45 7.37 11.30
N THR A 76 1.94 6.24 10.80
CA THR A 76 1.65 5.76 9.45
C THR A 76 0.43 4.84 9.49
N ILE A 77 -0.37 4.84 8.43
CA ILE A 77 -1.59 4.04 8.34
C ILE A 77 -1.53 3.19 7.07
N ALA A 78 -1.86 1.91 7.20
CA ALA A 78 -1.99 0.99 6.08
C ALA A 78 -3.43 0.38 6.07
N PRO A 79 -3.99 0.07 4.89
CA PRO A 79 -3.43 0.26 3.54
C PRO A 79 -3.35 1.73 3.13
N ASP A 80 -2.51 2.02 2.14
CA ASP A 80 -2.34 3.34 1.55
C ASP A 80 -2.35 3.24 0.03
N ASN A 81 -3.04 4.17 -0.63
CA ASN A 81 -3.08 4.31 -2.09
C ASN A 81 -3.58 3.04 -2.83
N GLU A 82 -4.47 2.27 -2.21
CA GLU A 82 -5.12 1.11 -2.80
C GLU A 82 -6.53 1.44 -3.31
N VAL A 83 -7.08 0.57 -4.16
CA VAL A 83 -8.39 0.76 -4.79
C VAL A 83 -9.33 -0.35 -4.34
N TYR A 84 -10.54 0.02 -3.94
CA TYR A 84 -11.58 -0.88 -3.45
C TYR A 84 -12.90 -0.65 -4.20
N THR A 85 -13.74 -1.68 -4.27
CA THR A 85 -15.11 -1.54 -4.75
C THR A 85 -16.00 -0.88 -3.70
N PRO A 86 -17.13 -0.24 -4.10
CA PRO A 86 -18.21 0.09 -3.16
C PRO A 86 -18.64 -1.16 -2.38
N GLY A 87 -19.04 -0.99 -1.11
CA GLY A 87 -19.39 -2.07 -0.22
C GLY A 87 -18.22 -2.77 0.49
N SER A 88 -17.00 -2.69 -0.05
CA SER A 88 -15.82 -3.38 0.52
C SER A 88 -15.55 -3.00 1.96
N LYS A 89 -15.12 -3.99 2.75
CA LYS A 89 -14.63 -3.79 4.12
C LYS A 89 -13.10 -3.78 4.14
N VAL A 90 -12.52 -2.78 4.79
CA VAL A 90 -11.08 -2.56 4.87
C VAL A 90 -10.68 -2.35 6.32
N GLN A 91 -9.72 -3.14 6.81
CA GLN A 91 -9.15 -2.96 8.14
C GLN A 91 -7.91 -2.07 8.05
N PHE A 92 -8.01 -0.84 8.53
CA PHE A 92 -6.86 0.05 8.69
C PHE A 92 -6.08 -0.30 9.95
N LYS A 93 -4.75 -0.22 9.85
CA LYS A 93 -3.83 -0.40 10.96
C LYS A 93 -2.88 0.78 11.01
N ALA A 94 -2.60 1.27 12.20
CA ALA A 94 -1.66 2.36 12.42
C ALA A 94 -0.40 1.85 13.12
N THR A 95 0.74 2.42 12.71
CA THR A 95 2.05 2.20 13.31
C THR A 95 2.62 3.53 13.76
N GLY A 96 2.97 3.64 15.02
CA GLY A 96 3.53 4.87 15.59
C GLY A 96 5.02 4.99 15.34
N ALA A 97 5.45 6.19 15.00
CA ALA A 97 6.85 6.55 14.79
C ALA A 97 7.25 7.77 15.63
N ASP A 98 8.55 7.84 15.95
CA ASP A 98 9.18 9.05 16.47
C ASP A 98 9.66 9.96 15.32
N SER A 99 10.16 11.13 15.63
CA SER A 99 10.63 12.11 14.65
C SER A 99 11.80 11.65 13.76
N ALA A 100 12.48 10.56 14.12
CA ALA A 100 13.54 9.92 13.33
C ALA A 100 13.04 8.69 12.54
N GLY A 101 11.71 8.40 12.57
CA GLY A 101 11.11 7.23 11.94
C GLY A 101 11.27 5.93 12.74
N GLY A 102 11.82 6.00 13.95
CA GLY A 102 11.94 4.86 14.87
C GLY A 102 10.59 4.46 15.47
N LYS A 103 10.50 3.24 16.01
CA LYS A 103 9.27 2.75 16.64
C LYS A 103 8.89 3.58 17.86
N ALA A 104 7.64 4.01 17.90
CA ALA A 104 7.04 4.67 19.06
C ALA A 104 5.63 4.13 19.33
N ASN A 105 5.18 4.20 20.59
CA ASN A 105 3.84 3.75 20.94
C ASN A 105 2.83 4.86 20.63
N ILE A 106 1.77 4.51 19.89
CA ILE A 106 0.64 5.42 19.67
C ILE A 106 -0.02 5.70 21.02
N PRO A 107 -0.30 6.98 21.38
CA PRO A 107 -0.97 7.34 22.62
C PRO A 107 -2.33 6.66 22.76
N SER A 108 -2.71 6.33 23.98
CA SER A 108 -4.02 5.77 24.30
C SER A 108 -5.15 6.73 23.89
N GLY A 109 -6.28 6.17 23.44
CA GLY A 109 -7.42 6.95 22.99
C GLY A 109 -7.31 7.44 21.53
N ALA A 110 -6.33 6.96 20.76
CA ALA A 110 -6.30 7.16 19.32
C ALA A 110 -7.51 6.50 18.66
N LYS A 111 -8.11 7.20 17.68
CA LYS A 111 -9.31 6.76 16.96
C LYS A 111 -9.20 7.05 15.49
N PHE A 112 -9.66 6.11 14.67
CA PHE A 112 -9.81 6.32 13.24
C PHE A 112 -11.08 7.13 12.96
N VAL A 113 -10.96 8.06 12.01
CA VAL A 113 -12.10 8.88 11.53
C VAL A 113 -11.98 9.09 10.03
N LEU A 114 -13.12 9.25 9.35
CA LEU A 114 -13.16 9.70 7.96
C LEU A 114 -13.16 11.24 7.92
N LYS A 115 -12.43 11.81 6.98
CA LYS A 115 -12.51 13.24 6.67
C LYS A 115 -13.84 13.60 6.04
N ASP A 116 -14.36 12.75 5.15
CA ASP A 116 -15.70 12.87 4.54
C ASP A 116 -16.53 11.63 4.89
N SER A 117 -17.53 11.81 5.74
CA SER A 117 -18.45 10.77 6.17
C SER A 117 -19.42 10.29 5.07
N GLN A 118 -19.47 10.96 3.91
CA GLN A 118 -20.27 10.52 2.77
C GLN A 118 -19.62 9.36 2.00
N MET A 119 -18.34 9.10 2.25
CA MET A 119 -17.59 8.04 1.57
C MET A 119 -17.80 6.65 2.17
N GLY A 120 -18.44 6.55 3.31
CA GLY A 120 -18.67 5.29 4.01
C GLY A 120 -18.72 5.47 5.53
N THR A 121 -18.49 4.40 6.25
CA THR A 121 -18.42 4.39 7.71
C THR A 121 -17.08 3.81 8.18
N ILE A 122 -16.57 4.29 9.32
CA ILE A 122 -15.38 3.74 9.95
C ILE A 122 -15.61 3.59 11.45
N THR A 123 -15.16 2.48 12.00
CA THR A 123 -15.14 2.26 13.45
C THR A 123 -13.88 2.86 14.08
N GLU A 124 -13.91 3.13 15.38
CA GLU A 124 -12.76 3.71 16.09
C GLU A 124 -11.49 2.85 16.03
N ASP A 125 -11.65 1.54 15.85
CA ASP A 125 -10.55 0.56 15.69
C ASP A 125 -10.06 0.40 14.25
N GLY A 126 -10.66 1.13 13.28
CA GLY A 126 -10.17 1.22 11.91
C GLY A 126 -10.85 0.29 10.91
N THR A 127 -11.99 -0.35 11.24
CA THR A 127 -12.78 -1.09 10.26
C THR A 127 -13.60 -0.09 9.42
N PHE A 128 -13.22 0.08 8.17
CA PHE A 128 -13.92 0.93 7.20
C PHE A 128 -14.85 0.06 6.34
N THR A 129 -16.05 0.56 6.08
CA THR A 129 -16.97 0.01 5.10
C THR A 129 -17.24 1.08 4.05
N ALA A 130 -16.86 0.80 2.80
CA ALA A 130 -17.03 1.72 1.69
C ALA A 130 -18.53 1.96 1.40
N GLY A 131 -18.89 3.21 1.16
CA GLY A 131 -20.23 3.58 0.66
C GLY A 131 -20.34 3.39 -0.84
N GLU A 132 -21.50 3.77 -1.39
CA GLU A 132 -21.76 3.69 -2.85
C GLU A 132 -21.04 4.79 -3.64
N LYS A 133 -20.59 5.84 -2.98
CA LYS A 133 -19.95 7.00 -3.60
C LYS A 133 -18.51 6.65 -4.00
N THR A 134 -18.19 6.82 -5.27
CA THR A 134 -16.82 6.65 -5.77
C THR A 134 -15.97 7.91 -5.56
N GLY A 135 -14.66 7.73 -5.37
CA GLY A 135 -13.71 8.82 -5.18
C GLY A 135 -12.63 8.47 -4.17
N THR A 136 -11.85 9.48 -3.81
CA THR A 136 -10.79 9.36 -2.80
C THR A 136 -11.38 9.41 -1.40
N VAL A 137 -11.01 8.46 -0.58
CA VAL A 137 -11.33 8.38 0.86
C VAL A 137 -10.09 8.75 1.65
N GLU A 138 -10.17 9.80 2.45
CA GLU A 138 -9.10 10.17 3.39
C GLU A 138 -9.47 9.66 4.79
N VAL A 139 -8.62 8.80 5.33
CA VAL A 139 -8.72 8.24 6.68
C VAL A 139 -7.69 8.90 7.57
N GLN A 140 -8.10 9.35 8.73
CA GLN A 140 -7.25 10.01 9.71
C GLN A 140 -7.22 9.22 11.01
N LEU A 141 -6.05 9.17 11.64
CA LEU A 141 -5.91 8.77 13.04
C LEU A 141 -5.83 10.03 13.90
N LYS A 142 -6.67 10.11 14.92
CA LYS A 142 -6.69 11.25 15.85
C LYS A 142 -6.42 10.81 17.28
N VAL A 143 -5.66 11.65 17.99
CA VAL A 143 -5.50 11.59 19.44
C VAL A 143 -6.14 12.87 20.01
N GLY A 144 -7.27 12.74 20.68
CA GLY A 144 -8.10 13.89 21.00
C GLY A 144 -8.58 14.62 19.73
N ASN A 145 -8.16 15.88 19.57
CA ASN A 145 -8.50 16.70 18.39
C ASN A 145 -7.36 16.77 17.36
N GLU A 146 -6.21 16.25 17.68
CA GLU A 146 -5.04 16.30 16.80
C GLU A 146 -5.03 15.13 15.80
N VAL A 147 -4.75 15.41 14.52
CA VAL A 147 -4.53 14.41 13.48
C VAL A 147 -3.08 14.01 13.54
N VAL A 148 -2.82 12.76 13.91
CA VAL A 148 -1.47 12.21 14.08
C VAL A 148 -1.03 11.27 12.93
N GLY A 149 -1.95 10.94 12.04
CA GLY A 149 -1.68 10.15 10.83
C GLY A 149 -2.79 10.30 9.82
N THR A 150 -2.45 10.15 8.54
CA THR A 150 -3.41 10.22 7.43
C THR A 150 -3.02 9.23 6.36
N THR A 151 -4.01 8.59 5.76
CA THR A 151 -3.85 7.75 4.57
C THR A 151 -4.98 7.99 3.59
N THR A 152 -4.80 7.59 2.34
CA THR A 152 -5.82 7.68 1.31
C THR A 152 -5.99 6.36 0.58
N ILE A 153 -7.24 6.02 0.28
CA ILE A 153 -7.60 4.95 -0.64
C ILE A 153 -8.58 5.49 -1.68
N GLU A 154 -8.81 4.73 -2.73
CA GLU A 154 -9.82 5.05 -3.73
C GLU A 154 -10.96 4.04 -3.65
N VAL A 155 -12.21 4.51 -3.73
CA VAL A 155 -13.40 3.67 -3.97
C VAL A 155 -13.82 3.87 -5.41
N GLN A 156 -13.81 2.81 -6.24
CA GLN A 156 -14.07 2.89 -7.67
C GLN A 156 -14.89 1.69 -8.15
N GLN A 157 -15.72 1.91 -9.18
CA GLN A 157 -16.32 0.80 -9.91
C GLN A 157 -15.26 0.16 -10.81
N PRO A 158 -15.24 -1.17 -10.93
CA PRO A 158 -14.33 -1.83 -11.85
C PRO A 158 -14.66 -1.46 -13.30
N ASP A 159 -13.61 -1.27 -14.11
CA ASP A 159 -13.75 -1.08 -15.56
C ASP A 159 -13.50 -2.38 -16.34
N SER A 160 -12.91 -3.38 -15.70
CA SER A 160 -12.74 -4.71 -16.27
C SER A 160 -12.77 -5.80 -15.20
N ILE A 161 -13.37 -6.91 -15.58
CA ILE A 161 -13.41 -8.15 -14.79
C ILE A 161 -12.99 -9.29 -15.72
N SER A 162 -12.07 -10.13 -15.29
CA SER A 162 -11.60 -11.29 -16.03
C SER A 162 -11.30 -12.45 -15.09
N PHE A 163 -11.47 -13.66 -15.60
CA PHE A 163 -10.98 -14.86 -14.92
C PHE A 163 -9.56 -15.17 -15.38
N GLU A 164 -8.72 -15.65 -14.47
CA GLU A 164 -7.35 -16.08 -14.80
C GLU A 164 -7.36 -17.37 -15.64
N ASN A 165 -8.36 -18.23 -15.39
CA ASN A 165 -8.57 -19.47 -16.10
C ASN A 165 -9.82 -19.38 -16.96
N GLU A 166 -9.67 -19.40 -18.29
CA GLU A 166 -10.80 -19.40 -19.24
C GLU A 166 -11.54 -20.74 -19.26
N GLU A 167 -10.84 -21.83 -18.94
CA GLU A 167 -11.39 -23.19 -18.85
C GLU A 167 -10.90 -23.89 -17.59
N VAL A 168 -11.82 -24.48 -16.84
CA VAL A 168 -11.51 -25.29 -15.65
C VAL A 168 -12.12 -26.66 -15.79
N ALA A 169 -11.28 -27.68 -15.82
CA ALA A 169 -11.71 -29.09 -15.78
C ALA A 169 -11.93 -29.54 -14.32
N LEU A 170 -13.17 -29.71 -13.91
CA LEU A 170 -13.53 -30.21 -12.58
C LEU A 170 -13.71 -31.72 -12.57
N GLY A 171 -13.06 -32.42 -11.64
CA GLY A 171 -13.39 -33.78 -11.26
C GLY A 171 -14.66 -33.81 -10.41
N PHE A 172 -15.25 -35.00 -10.28
CA PHE A 172 -16.42 -35.20 -9.42
C PHE A 172 -16.10 -34.79 -7.96
N GLU A 173 -16.96 -33.97 -7.34
CA GLU A 173 -16.81 -33.44 -5.97
C GLU A 173 -15.50 -32.60 -5.73
N LYS A 174 -14.97 -31.94 -6.76
CA LYS A 174 -13.84 -31.03 -6.59
C LYS A 174 -14.28 -29.60 -6.87
N GLU A 175 -13.75 -28.68 -6.03
CA GLU A 175 -13.84 -27.25 -6.21
C GLU A 175 -12.54 -26.73 -6.83
N SER A 176 -12.62 -25.66 -7.61
CA SER A 176 -11.48 -24.96 -8.17
C SER A 176 -11.73 -23.47 -8.11
N ASP A 177 -10.71 -22.72 -7.70
CA ASP A 177 -10.72 -21.28 -7.79
C ASP A 177 -10.57 -20.86 -9.25
N LEU A 178 -11.48 -20.01 -9.73
CA LEU A 178 -11.45 -19.47 -11.10
C LEU A 178 -10.43 -18.30 -11.24
N GLY A 179 -9.93 -17.77 -10.13
CA GLY A 179 -9.00 -16.64 -10.12
C GLY A 179 -9.64 -15.38 -10.70
N LEU A 180 -10.50 -14.72 -9.93
CA LEU A 180 -11.14 -13.48 -10.37
C LEU A 180 -10.16 -12.30 -10.29
N THR A 181 -9.93 -11.61 -11.42
CA THR A 181 -9.16 -10.38 -11.49
C THR A 181 -10.07 -9.20 -11.81
N VAL A 182 -10.12 -8.24 -10.90
CA VAL A 182 -10.92 -7.02 -11.01
C VAL A 182 -9.98 -5.82 -11.12
N LYS A 183 -10.19 -4.95 -12.11
CA LYS A 183 -9.30 -3.80 -12.38
C LYS A 183 -10.05 -2.50 -12.58
N TYR A 184 -9.35 -1.41 -12.27
CA TYR A 184 -9.70 -0.04 -12.62
C TYR A 184 -8.44 0.69 -13.12
N LYS A 185 -8.45 1.21 -14.36
CA LYS A 185 -7.30 1.86 -15.00
C LYS A 185 -6.00 1.06 -14.89
N ASN A 186 -6.07 -0.24 -15.16
CA ASN A 186 -4.97 -1.21 -15.03
C ASN A 186 -4.43 -1.45 -13.60
N ARG A 187 -5.06 -0.89 -12.56
CA ARG A 187 -4.78 -1.22 -11.16
C ARG A 187 -5.72 -2.32 -10.71
N GLN A 188 -5.23 -3.25 -9.91
CA GLN A 188 -6.09 -4.25 -9.26
C GLN A 188 -7.01 -3.54 -8.26
N ILE A 189 -8.28 -3.95 -8.22
CA ILE A 189 -9.25 -3.53 -7.21
C ILE A 189 -9.42 -4.66 -6.21
N HIS A 190 -9.46 -4.29 -4.95
CA HIS A 190 -9.86 -5.18 -3.87
C HIS A 190 -11.38 -5.15 -3.71
N TYR A 191 -11.97 -6.31 -3.49
CA TYR A 191 -13.41 -6.50 -3.26
C TYR A 191 -13.60 -7.42 -2.04
N SER A 192 -14.77 -7.36 -1.41
CA SER A 192 -15.14 -8.31 -0.35
C SER A 192 -15.72 -9.57 -0.98
N ASP A 193 -15.36 -10.74 -0.44
CA ASP A 193 -15.95 -12.03 -0.83
C ASP A 193 -17.36 -12.23 -0.25
N ASP A 194 -17.89 -11.27 0.49
CA ASP A 194 -19.19 -11.33 1.17
C ASP A 194 -20.35 -10.77 0.33
N ASP A 195 -20.11 -10.40 -0.95
CA ASP A 195 -21.13 -9.85 -1.88
C ASP A 195 -21.56 -10.84 -2.96
#